data_3a3f8c5139d09b76e2472739df3ae3f2
#
_entry.id   3a3f8c5139d09b76e2472739df3ae3f2
#
_cell.length_a   1.000
_cell.length_b   1.000
_cell.length_c   1.000
_cell.angle_alpha   90.00
_cell.angle_beta   90.00
_cell.angle_gamma   90.00
#
_symmetry.space_group_name_H-M   'P 1'
#
loop_
_entity.id
_entity.type
_entity.pdbx_description
1 polymer ?
#
loop_
_entity_poly.entity_id
_entity_poly.type
_entity_poly.pdbx_seq_one_letter_code
_entity_poly.pdbx_strand_id
1 'polypeptide(L)'
;LVMDVYTPTGDTETARPLIVYLHTGSFLPRYLNQLVTGSKSDSATVEMCKQFAKKGYVVAAIGYRTGWNPASPSEQTRKQTSIQALYRSMQDTKTAVRYFRKSIAEDANPYGVNGDQIVIGGQGSGGYTALAYSSLQEVSEIQLLKFFNTETNAFMVEPTIMGDFDGLGGSPMLNNDNWPSYSNDISMIFNIGGAIGDSSWMDQGEVPICAVHGVNDPFAPYGDGTV
;
A
#
# COMPACT_ATOMS: atom_id res chain seq x y z
N LEU A 1 -4.18 -10.84 -6.22
CA LEU A 1 -3.88 -10.47 -4.85
C LEU A 1 -3.83 -11.72 -3.97
N VAL A 2 -2.79 -11.88 -3.16
CA VAL A 2 -2.64 -12.98 -2.19
C VAL A 2 -2.46 -12.36 -0.81
N MET A 3 -3.17 -12.89 0.20
CA MET A 3 -3.08 -12.39 1.56
C MET A 3 -3.14 -13.53 2.58
N ASP A 4 -2.59 -13.29 3.78
CA ASP A 4 -2.77 -14.12 4.95
C ASP A 4 -3.62 -13.35 5.96
N VAL A 5 -4.71 -13.96 6.43
CA VAL A 5 -5.62 -13.31 7.39
C VAL A 5 -5.43 -13.92 8.78
N TYR A 6 -5.17 -13.06 9.75
CA TYR A 6 -5.01 -13.38 11.16
C TYR A 6 -6.24 -12.93 11.91
N THR A 7 -6.91 -13.85 12.57
CA THR A 7 -8.11 -13.57 13.36
C THR A 7 -7.88 -13.88 14.83
N PRO A 8 -8.46 -13.09 15.76
CA PRO A 8 -8.51 -13.44 17.17
C PRO A 8 -9.23 -14.78 17.40
N THR A 9 -8.85 -15.48 18.45
CA THR A 9 -9.50 -16.71 18.89
C THR A 9 -9.89 -16.62 20.35
N GLY A 10 -10.93 -17.34 20.74
CA GLY A 10 -11.36 -17.46 22.15
C GLY A 10 -12.47 -16.52 22.59
N ASP A 11 -13.08 -15.78 21.65
CA ASP A 11 -14.28 -15.00 21.90
C ASP A 11 -15.29 -15.10 20.73
N THR A 12 -16.43 -14.41 20.84
CA THR A 12 -17.55 -14.46 19.88
C THR A 12 -17.76 -13.15 19.13
N GLU A 13 -16.79 -12.21 19.19
CA GLU A 13 -16.93 -10.93 18.49
C GLU A 13 -16.91 -11.12 16.96
N THR A 14 -17.88 -10.49 16.28
CA THR A 14 -18.11 -10.66 14.84
C THR A 14 -18.02 -9.37 14.02
N ALA A 15 -17.62 -8.25 14.66
CA ALA A 15 -17.54 -6.93 14.01
C ALA A 15 -16.24 -6.22 14.42
N ARG A 16 -15.10 -6.80 14.09
CA ARG A 16 -13.77 -6.33 14.49
C ARG A 16 -13.20 -5.30 13.51
N PRO A 17 -12.45 -4.32 14.00
CA PRO A 17 -11.65 -3.49 13.12
C PRO A 17 -10.68 -4.35 12.29
N LEU A 18 -10.53 -3.98 11.01
CA LEU A 18 -9.58 -4.60 10.09
C LEU A 18 -8.31 -3.76 9.98
N ILE A 19 -7.17 -4.40 10.04
CA ILE A 19 -5.87 -3.82 9.64
C ILE A 19 -5.42 -4.51 8.36
N VAL A 20 -5.26 -3.77 7.26
CA VAL A 20 -4.53 -4.24 6.09
C VAL A 20 -3.05 -3.86 6.28
N TYR A 21 -2.22 -4.87 6.54
CA TYR A 21 -0.81 -4.68 6.86
C TYR A 21 0.08 -4.91 5.63
N LEU A 22 0.96 -3.94 5.38
CA LEU A 22 1.85 -3.88 4.23
C LEU A 22 3.30 -4.12 4.69
N HIS A 23 3.90 -5.18 4.14
CA HIS A 23 5.29 -5.53 4.45
C HIS A 23 6.29 -4.50 3.90
N THR A 24 7.51 -4.49 4.42
CA THR A 24 8.64 -3.75 3.86
C THR A 24 9.27 -4.48 2.67
N GLY A 25 10.41 -4.02 2.15
CA GLY A 25 11.19 -4.69 1.11
C GLY A 25 11.53 -3.80 -0.09
N SER A 26 11.42 -2.46 0.07
CA SER A 26 11.83 -1.46 -0.93
C SER A 26 11.21 -1.66 -2.31
N PHE A 27 10.01 -2.22 -2.39
CA PHE A 27 9.33 -2.58 -3.65
C PHE A 27 10.15 -3.50 -4.57
N LEU A 28 11.20 -4.14 -4.06
CA LEU A 28 12.05 -5.02 -4.86
C LEU A 28 11.31 -6.30 -5.24
N PRO A 29 11.40 -6.73 -6.49
CA PRO A 29 10.97 -8.07 -6.87
C PRO A 29 11.71 -9.15 -6.06
N ARG A 30 11.01 -10.24 -5.73
CA ARG A 30 11.57 -11.29 -4.87
C ARG A 30 12.91 -11.85 -5.36
N TYR A 31 13.12 -11.94 -6.67
CA TYR A 31 14.37 -12.45 -7.25
C TYR A 31 15.56 -11.49 -7.09
N LEU A 32 15.31 -10.19 -6.85
CA LEU A 32 16.33 -9.20 -6.53
C LEU A 32 16.48 -9.00 -5.03
N ASN A 33 15.37 -9.14 -4.28
CA ASN A 33 15.37 -9.00 -2.83
C ASN A 33 15.78 -10.32 -2.17
N GLN A 34 17.07 -10.50 -1.94
CA GLN A 34 17.63 -11.68 -1.26
C GLN A 34 17.69 -11.49 0.27
N LEU A 35 17.02 -10.46 0.80
CA LEU A 35 16.95 -10.18 2.23
C LEU A 35 15.84 -11.02 2.91
N VAL A 36 15.86 -11.00 4.23
CA VAL A 36 14.84 -11.65 5.08
C VAL A 36 13.50 -10.88 5.12
N THR A 37 13.43 -9.75 4.43
CA THR A 37 12.25 -8.88 4.31
C THR A 37 11.81 -8.78 2.84
N GLY A 38 10.56 -8.39 2.61
CA GLY A 38 10.00 -8.19 1.25
C GLY A 38 8.83 -9.12 0.92
N SER A 39 8.19 -9.67 1.93
CA SER A 39 7.07 -10.59 1.78
C SER A 39 6.09 -10.49 2.95
N LYS A 40 4.81 -10.76 2.68
CA LYS A 40 3.78 -10.90 3.73
C LYS A 40 4.09 -12.00 4.76
N SER A 41 4.98 -12.94 4.44
CA SER A 41 5.40 -14.04 5.31
C SER A 41 6.73 -13.82 6.05
N ASP A 42 7.29 -12.61 5.98
CA ASP A 42 8.47 -12.24 6.76
C ASP A 42 8.19 -12.34 8.26
N SER A 43 9.18 -12.78 9.04
CA SER A 43 9.00 -12.98 10.48
C SER A 43 8.50 -11.74 11.21
N ALA A 44 9.00 -10.55 10.84
CA ALA A 44 8.55 -9.28 11.41
C ALA A 44 7.09 -8.99 11.06
N THR A 45 6.70 -9.15 9.79
CA THR A 45 5.33 -8.98 9.32
C THR A 45 4.37 -9.94 10.03
N VAL A 46 4.72 -11.22 10.08
CA VAL A 46 3.93 -12.26 10.75
C VAL A 46 3.76 -11.96 12.24
N GLU A 47 4.83 -11.55 12.92
CA GLU A 47 4.75 -11.24 14.36
C GLU A 47 3.92 -10.00 14.62
N MET A 48 4.06 -8.92 13.83
CA MET A 48 3.20 -7.74 13.94
C MET A 48 1.73 -8.09 13.76
N CYS A 49 1.40 -8.87 12.73
CA CYS A 49 0.02 -9.31 12.49
C CYS A 49 -0.53 -10.14 13.66
N LYS A 50 0.27 -11.04 14.22
CA LYS A 50 -0.12 -11.82 15.41
C LYS A 50 -0.32 -10.93 16.64
N GLN A 51 0.51 -9.93 16.85
CA GLN A 51 0.37 -9.00 17.98
C GLN A 51 -0.90 -8.15 17.87
N PHE A 52 -1.24 -7.68 16.66
CA PHE A 52 -2.50 -6.98 16.44
C PHE A 52 -3.71 -7.92 16.61
N ALA A 53 -3.63 -9.16 16.10
CA ALA A 53 -4.70 -10.13 16.29
C ALA A 53 -4.94 -10.45 17.78
N LYS A 54 -3.89 -10.59 18.59
CA LYS A 54 -4.00 -10.76 20.04
C LYS A 54 -4.67 -9.57 20.76
N LYS A 55 -4.70 -8.39 20.12
CA LYS A 55 -5.35 -7.18 20.61
C LYS A 55 -6.79 -7.04 20.14
N GLY A 56 -7.33 -8.00 19.39
CA GLY A 56 -8.72 -8.03 18.94
C GLY A 56 -8.96 -7.59 17.50
N TYR A 57 -7.94 -7.24 16.74
CA TYR A 57 -8.06 -6.87 15.34
C TYR A 57 -8.10 -8.09 14.42
N VAL A 58 -8.85 -8.01 13.33
CA VAL A 58 -8.58 -8.85 12.16
C VAL A 58 -7.45 -8.20 11.37
N VAL A 59 -6.45 -8.98 10.95
CA VAL A 59 -5.29 -8.44 10.25
C VAL A 59 -5.06 -9.18 8.95
N ALA A 60 -5.01 -8.47 7.84
CA ALA A 60 -4.70 -9.01 6.53
C ALA A 60 -3.30 -8.58 6.08
N ALA A 61 -2.32 -9.47 6.13
CA ALA A 61 -1.02 -9.24 5.52
C ALA A 61 -1.12 -9.51 4.02
N ILE A 62 -0.99 -8.47 3.19
CA ILE A 62 -1.12 -8.61 1.74
C ILE A 62 0.23 -8.70 1.04
N GLY A 63 0.29 -9.51 -0.02
CA GLY A 63 1.38 -9.50 -1.00
C GLY A 63 0.99 -8.58 -2.15
N TYR A 64 1.57 -7.38 -2.20
CA TYR A 64 1.32 -6.39 -3.24
C TYR A 64 2.35 -6.48 -4.37
N ARG A 65 2.01 -5.95 -5.55
CA ARG A 65 2.91 -5.91 -6.71
C ARG A 65 4.10 -5.00 -6.44
N THR A 66 5.28 -5.55 -6.62
CA THR A 66 6.57 -4.87 -6.56
C THR A 66 7.10 -4.55 -7.96
N GLY A 67 8.35 -4.18 -8.11
CA GLY A 67 8.95 -3.99 -9.43
C GLY A 67 9.92 -2.83 -9.57
N TRP A 68 10.41 -2.29 -8.44
CA TRP A 68 11.51 -1.33 -8.49
C TRP A 68 12.77 -1.99 -9.09
N ASN A 69 13.44 -1.29 -10.00
CA ASN A 69 14.69 -1.71 -10.63
C ASN A 69 15.85 -0.75 -10.28
N PRO A 70 16.44 -0.87 -9.08
CA PRO A 70 17.55 -0.01 -8.66
C PRO A 70 18.86 -0.28 -9.46
N ALA A 71 18.96 -1.43 -10.13
CA ALA A 71 20.15 -1.81 -10.89
C ALA A 71 20.19 -1.22 -12.30
N SER A 72 19.15 -0.51 -12.74
CA SER A 72 19.14 0.14 -14.04
C SER A 72 20.26 1.18 -14.14
N PRO A 73 21.01 1.24 -15.25
CA PRO A 73 21.99 2.32 -15.50
C PRO A 73 21.30 3.69 -15.65
N SER A 74 20.05 3.73 -16.13
CA SER A 74 19.27 4.97 -16.25
C SER A 74 18.68 5.37 -14.91
N GLU A 75 18.97 6.59 -14.48
CA GLU A 75 18.35 7.21 -13.30
C GLU A 75 16.83 7.36 -13.50
N GLN A 76 16.41 7.75 -14.70
CA GLN A 76 15.00 7.90 -15.05
C GLN A 76 14.26 6.57 -14.89
N THR A 77 14.84 5.46 -15.35
CA THR A 77 14.26 4.13 -15.16
C THR A 77 14.18 3.73 -13.68
N ARG A 78 15.20 4.03 -12.87
CA ARG A 78 15.16 3.76 -11.43
C ARG A 78 14.00 4.51 -10.75
N LYS A 79 13.87 5.81 -11.02
CA LYS A 79 12.77 6.65 -10.53
C LYS A 79 11.41 6.14 -11.00
N GLN A 80 11.27 5.90 -12.31
CA GLN A 80 10.02 5.45 -12.89
C GLN A 80 9.55 4.13 -12.31
N THR A 81 10.42 3.14 -12.20
CA THR A 81 10.05 1.83 -11.67
C THR A 81 9.71 1.87 -10.18
N SER A 82 10.29 2.79 -9.41
CA SER A 82 9.97 3.02 -8.01
C SER A 82 8.55 3.58 -7.85
N ILE A 83 8.25 4.71 -8.51
CA ILE A 83 6.92 5.34 -8.41
C ILE A 83 5.82 4.45 -8.98
N GLN A 84 6.10 3.70 -10.06
CA GLN A 84 5.16 2.72 -10.59
C GLN A 84 4.90 1.56 -9.64
N ALA A 85 5.90 1.11 -8.89
CA ALA A 85 5.72 0.06 -7.89
C ALA A 85 4.87 0.56 -6.71
N LEU A 86 5.11 1.79 -6.25
CA LEU A 86 4.26 2.47 -5.26
C LEU A 86 2.81 2.56 -5.74
N TYR A 87 2.60 3.02 -6.96
CA TYR A 87 1.26 3.18 -7.55
C TYR A 87 0.51 1.83 -7.61
N ARG A 88 1.16 0.76 -8.09
CA ARG A 88 0.56 -0.59 -8.13
C ARG A 88 0.28 -1.15 -6.75
N SER A 89 1.16 -0.94 -5.78
CA SER A 89 0.95 -1.42 -4.41
C SER A 89 -0.24 -0.75 -3.74
N MET A 90 -0.46 0.55 -4.01
CA MET A 90 -1.64 1.29 -3.57
C MET A 90 -2.92 0.69 -4.20
N GLN A 91 -2.95 0.47 -5.52
CA GLN A 91 -4.07 -0.16 -6.21
C GLN A 91 -4.40 -1.55 -5.66
N ASP A 92 -3.38 -2.37 -5.38
CA ASP A 92 -3.56 -3.71 -4.78
C ASP A 92 -4.15 -3.62 -3.37
N THR A 93 -3.74 -2.60 -2.61
CA THR A 93 -4.26 -2.35 -1.26
C THR A 93 -5.73 -1.92 -1.31
N LYS A 94 -6.10 -1.03 -2.23
CA LYS A 94 -7.49 -0.63 -2.47
C LYS A 94 -8.36 -1.82 -2.89
N THR A 95 -7.83 -2.69 -3.74
CA THR A 95 -8.48 -3.96 -4.11
C THR A 95 -8.70 -4.87 -2.89
N ALA A 96 -7.76 -4.94 -1.96
CA ALA A 96 -7.93 -5.72 -0.72
C ALA A 96 -9.07 -5.16 0.15
N VAL A 97 -9.17 -3.85 0.27
CA VAL A 97 -10.26 -3.21 1.03
C VAL A 97 -11.62 -3.54 0.40
N ARG A 98 -11.75 -3.41 -0.93
CA ARG A 98 -12.99 -3.79 -1.65
C ARG A 98 -13.32 -5.26 -1.46
N TYR A 99 -12.33 -6.16 -1.47
CA TYR A 99 -12.55 -7.58 -1.20
C TYR A 99 -13.20 -7.82 0.18
N PHE A 100 -12.71 -7.17 1.22
CA PHE A 100 -13.32 -7.35 2.56
C PHE A 100 -14.74 -6.82 2.61
N ARG A 101 -15.04 -5.66 2.00
CA ARG A 101 -16.42 -5.16 1.92
C ARG A 101 -17.33 -6.08 1.11
N LYS A 102 -16.84 -6.62 0.00
CA LYS A 102 -17.54 -7.66 -0.76
C LYS A 102 -17.81 -8.88 0.11
N SER A 103 -16.82 -9.36 0.85
CA SER A 103 -16.98 -10.55 1.69
C SER A 103 -17.97 -10.35 2.84
N ILE A 104 -18.09 -9.13 3.35
CA ILE A 104 -19.12 -8.76 4.32
C ILE A 104 -20.51 -8.84 3.69
N ALA A 105 -20.67 -8.29 2.49
CA ALA A 105 -21.97 -8.15 1.84
C ALA A 105 -22.47 -9.46 1.21
N GLU A 106 -21.58 -10.25 0.61
CA GLU A 106 -21.95 -11.39 -0.23
C GLU A 106 -21.58 -12.76 0.35
N ASP A 107 -20.56 -12.83 1.26
CA ASP A 107 -20.03 -14.08 1.76
C ASP A 107 -20.33 -14.30 3.24
N ALA A 108 -21.32 -13.60 3.80
CA ALA A 108 -21.73 -13.67 5.23
C ALA A 108 -20.60 -13.31 6.22
N ASN A 109 -19.72 -12.38 5.83
CA ASN A 109 -18.64 -11.86 6.68
C ASN A 109 -17.75 -12.95 7.34
N PRO A 110 -17.08 -13.79 6.56
CA PRO A 110 -16.38 -14.96 7.11
C PRO A 110 -15.21 -14.61 8.02
N TYR A 111 -14.76 -13.36 7.99
CA TYR A 111 -13.64 -12.88 8.82
C TYR A 111 -14.11 -12.10 10.06
N GLY A 112 -15.40 -11.83 10.23
CA GLY A 112 -15.92 -11.04 11.33
C GLY A 112 -15.42 -9.58 11.35
N VAL A 113 -15.34 -8.95 10.19
CA VAL A 113 -14.82 -7.58 10.02
C VAL A 113 -15.92 -6.54 10.12
N ASN A 114 -15.63 -5.40 10.74
CA ASN A 114 -16.44 -4.19 10.64
C ASN A 114 -15.96 -3.38 9.43
N GLY A 115 -16.79 -3.26 8.41
CA GLY A 115 -16.47 -2.55 7.16
C GLY A 115 -16.27 -1.03 7.31
N ASP A 116 -16.72 -0.44 8.43
CA ASP A 116 -16.55 0.99 8.74
C ASP A 116 -15.26 1.27 9.53
N GLN A 117 -14.53 0.24 9.94
CA GLN A 117 -13.32 0.34 10.74
C GLN A 117 -12.15 -0.36 10.07
N ILE A 118 -11.71 0.19 8.96
CA ILE A 118 -10.58 -0.33 8.18
C ILE A 118 -9.39 0.60 8.31
N VAL A 119 -8.26 0.05 8.69
CA VAL A 119 -6.99 0.74 8.87
C VAL A 119 -5.98 0.18 7.88
N ILE A 120 -5.23 1.03 7.20
CA ILE A 120 -4.08 0.63 6.39
C ILE A 120 -2.82 0.98 7.13
N GLY A 121 -1.85 0.07 7.15
CA GLY A 121 -0.57 0.40 7.75
C GLY A 121 0.56 -0.50 7.28
N GLY A 122 1.78 -0.02 7.47
CA GLY A 122 2.93 -0.79 7.04
C GLY A 122 4.26 -0.18 7.43
N GLN A 123 5.31 -0.91 7.10
CA GLN A 123 6.70 -0.55 7.39
C GLN A 123 7.47 -0.33 6.09
N GLY A 124 8.38 0.66 6.07
CA GLY A 124 9.23 0.97 4.90
C GLY A 124 8.38 1.18 3.65
N SER A 125 8.58 0.39 2.59
CA SER A 125 7.76 0.45 1.37
C SER A 125 6.26 0.26 1.64
N GLY A 126 5.87 -0.53 2.64
CA GLY A 126 4.48 -0.60 3.10
C GLY A 126 3.98 0.70 3.73
N GLY A 127 4.84 1.43 4.43
CA GLY A 127 4.55 2.75 4.97
C GLY A 127 4.36 3.80 3.87
N TYR A 128 5.22 3.79 2.84
CA TYR A 128 5.04 4.62 1.63
C TYR A 128 3.69 4.35 0.95
N THR A 129 3.32 3.07 0.83
CA THR A 129 2.04 2.67 0.23
C THR A 129 0.85 3.16 1.06
N ALA A 130 0.93 3.07 2.40
CA ALA A 130 -0.13 3.54 3.28
C ALA A 130 -0.33 5.06 3.17
N LEU A 131 0.76 5.83 3.10
CA LEU A 131 0.71 7.27 2.86
C LEU A 131 0.10 7.59 1.49
N ALA A 132 0.59 6.98 0.41
CA ALA A 132 0.05 7.19 -0.93
C ALA A 132 -1.44 6.79 -1.03
N TYR A 133 -1.86 5.78 -0.29
CA TYR A 133 -3.27 5.36 -0.24
C TYR A 133 -4.20 6.47 0.22
N SER A 134 -3.81 7.21 1.27
CA SER A 134 -4.65 8.28 1.84
C SER A 134 -4.52 9.60 1.09
N SER A 135 -3.34 9.89 0.53
CA SER A 135 -3.02 11.23 0.05
C SER A 135 -2.99 11.37 -1.48
N LEU A 136 -2.82 10.28 -2.23
CA LEU A 136 -2.73 10.35 -3.68
C LEU A 136 -4.13 10.16 -4.32
N GLN A 137 -4.74 11.25 -4.77
CA GLN A 137 -6.13 11.27 -5.24
C GLN A 137 -6.30 11.92 -6.62
N GLU A 138 -5.39 12.83 -7.00
CA GLU A 138 -5.52 13.64 -8.21
C GLU A 138 -4.40 13.33 -9.22
N VAL A 139 -4.75 13.33 -10.51
CA VAL A 139 -3.77 13.08 -11.60
C VAL A 139 -2.65 14.12 -11.59
N SER A 140 -2.95 15.36 -11.22
CA SER A 140 -1.96 16.43 -11.07
C SER A 140 -0.83 16.09 -10.10
N GLU A 141 -1.07 15.27 -9.08
CA GLU A 141 -0.10 14.87 -8.06
C GLU A 141 0.94 13.89 -8.60
N ILE A 142 0.56 13.05 -9.55
CA ILE A 142 1.49 12.14 -10.24
C ILE A 142 2.09 12.76 -11.51
N GLN A 143 1.61 13.93 -11.94
CA GLN A 143 2.11 14.68 -13.09
C GLN A 143 3.01 15.85 -12.69
N LEU A 144 3.66 15.79 -11.54
CA LEU A 144 4.71 16.73 -11.16
C LEU A 144 5.96 16.53 -12.02
N LEU A 145 6.70 17.62 -12.29
CA LEU A 145 7.90 17.56 -13.14
C LEU A 145 8.95 16.55 -12.67
N LYS A 146 9.06 16.29 -11.36
CA LYS A 146 9.96 15.27 -10.82
C LYS A 146 9.56 13.84 -11.19
N PHE A 147 8.30 13.62 -11.60
CA PHE A 147 7.78 12.34 -12.09
C PHE A 147 7.66 12.30 -13.62
N PHE A 148 8.31 13.24 -14.32
CA PHE A 148 8.41 13.22 -15.77
C PHE A 148 9.70 12.54 -16.20
N ASN A 149 9.59 11.53 -17.07
CA ASN A 149 10.73 10.82 -17.61
C ASN A 149 11.19 11.50 -18.90
N THR A 150 12.34 12.15 -18.84
CA THR A 150 12.90 12.90 -19.98
C THR A 150 13.46 11.99 -21.09
N GLU A 151 13.75 10.73 -20.80
CA GLU A 151 14.23 9.76 -21.80
C GLU A 151 13.08 9.24 -22.68
N THR A 152 11.90 9.07 -22.09
CA THR A 152 10.70 8.59 -22.80
C THR A 152 9.75 9.72 -23.20
N ASN A 153 10.00 10.95 -22.72
CA ASN A 153 9.16 12.13 -22.92
C ASN A 153 7.70 11.91 -22.48
N ALA A 154 7.53 11.26 -21.31
CA ALA A 154 6.22 10.93 -20.76
C ALA A 154 6.23 10.99 -19.21
N PHE A 155 5.09 11.13 -18.59
CA PHE A 155 4.99 10.96 -17.13
C PHE A 155 5.27 9.51 -16.74
N MET A 156 5.88 9.31 -15.59
CA MET A 156 6.31 7.99 -15.09
C MET A 156 5.11 7.09 -14.75
N VAL A 157 3.97 7.68 -14.40
CA VAL A 157 2.71 6.98 -14.16
C VAL A 157 1.66 7.50 -15.13
N GLU A 158 1.11 6.59 -15.92
CA GLU A 158 0.06 6.87 -16.92
C GLU A 158 -1.21 6.08 -16.56
N PRO A 159 -2.24 6.73 -15.97
CA PRO A 159 -3.48 6.05 -15.55
C PRO A 159 -4.22 5.36 -16.70
N THR A 160 -4.11 5.87 -17.92
CA THR A 160 -4.69 5.22 -19.12
C THR A 160 -4.10 3.85 -19.42
N ILE A 161 -2.89 3.58 -18.91
CA ILE A 161 -2.18 2.30 -19.05
C ILE A 161 -2.24 1.51 -17.74
N MET A 162 -1.96 2.17 -16.63
CA MET A 162 -1.81 1.50 -15.33
C MET A 162 -3.12 1.36 -14.55
N GLY A 163 -4.21 1.94 -15.04
CA GLY A 163 -5.47 2.06 -14.32
C GLY A 163 -5.51 3.33 -13.46
N ASP A 164 -6.70 3.66 -12.96
CA ASP A 164 -6.90 4.79 -12.06
C ASP A 164 -6.32 4.54 -10.66
N PHE A 165 -6.49 5.50 -9.74
CA PHE A 165 -6.00 5.38 -8.36
C PHE A 165 -6.64 4.21 -7.60
N ASP A 166 -7.79 3.73 -8.02
CA ASP A 166 -8.51 2.60 -7.43
C ASP A 166 -8.09 1.25 -8.01
N GLY A 167 -7.22 1.27 -9.02
CA GLY A 167 -6.78 0.07 -9.73
C GLY A 167 -7.85 -0.48 -10.67
N LEU A 168 -8.68 0.42 -11.22
CA LEU A 168 -9.70 0.11 -12.20
C LEU A 168 -9.29 0.63 -13.58
N GLY A 169 -9.73 -0.03 -14.63
CA GLY A 169 -9.38 0.34 -16.01
C GLY A 169 -7.91 0.11 -16.36
N GLY A 170 -7.43 0.87 -17.35
CA GLY A 170 -6.08 0.71 -17.90
C GLY A 170 -5.93 -0.56 -18.73
N SER A 171 -4.71 -1.09 -18.79
CA SER A 171 -4.43 -2.33 -19.51
C SER A 171 -4.97 -3.56 -18.77
N PRO A 172 -5.75 -4.43 -19.42
CA PRO A 172 -6.22 -5.69 -18.81
C PRO A 172 -5.10 -6.66 -18.40
N MET A 173 -3.88 -6.45 -18.89
CA MET A 173 -2.71 -7.20 -18.45
C MET A 173 -2.19 -6.74 -17.08
N LEU A 174 -2.53 -5.53 -16.66
CA LEU A 174 -2.06 -4.93 -15.42
C LEU A 174 -3.13 -4.92 -14.33
N ASN A 175 -4.38 -4.73 -14.71
CA ASN A 175 -5.49 -4.63 -13.76
C ASN A 175 -6.65 -5.54 -14.18
N ASN A 176 -7.33 -6.07 -13.16
CA ASN A 176 -8.65 -6.63 -13.26
C ASN A 176 -9.58 -5.73 -12.43
N ASP A 177 -10.68 -5.29 -13.00
CA ASP A 177 -11.67 -4.43 -12.34
C ASP A 177 -12.40 -5.19 -11.23
N ASN A 178 -11.66 -5.51 -10.16
CA ASN A 178 -12.18 -6.31 -9.07
C ASN A 178 -13.09 -5.47 -8.17
N TRP A 179 -14.36 -5.85 -8.14
CA TRP A 179 -15.39 -5.32 -7.22
C TRP A 179 -15.52 -3.78 -7.24
N PRO A 180 -15.71 -3.15 -8.41
CA PRO A 180 -15.72 -1.69 -8.54
C PRO A 180 -16.90 -1.02 -7.82
N SER A 181 -17.95 -1.78 -7.48
CA SER A 181 -19.11 -1.28 -6.75
C SER A 181 -18.89 -1.12 -5.24
N TYR A 182 -17.80 -1.66 -4.69
CA TYR A 182 -17.47 -1.52 -3.27
C TYR A 182 -16.51 -0.37 -3.03
N SER A 183 -16.77 0.41 -1.97
CA SER A 183 -15.90 1.49 -1.55
C SER A 183 -14.54 0.96 -1.06
N ASN A 184 -13.51 1.75 -1.23
CA ASN A 184 -12.19 1.55 -0.64
C ASN A 184 -11.87 2.59 0.46
N ASP A 185 -12.88 3.28 1.00
CA ASP A 185 -12.70 4.21 2.12
C ASP A 185 -12.08 3.54 3.33
N ILE A 186 -11.33 4.30 4.11
CA ILE A 186 -10.65 3.83 5.31
C ILE A 186 -10.83 4.80 6.47
N SER A 187 -10.57 4.34 7.70
CA SER A 187 -10.73 5.17 8.90
C SER A 187 -9.46 5.90 9.32
N MET A 188 -8.29 5.32 9.06
CA MET A 188 -6.98 5.90 9.35
C MET A 188 -5.87 5.11 8.68
N ILE A 189 -4.67 5.69 8.67
CA ILE A 189 -3.45 4.98 8.33
C ILE A 189 -2.43 5.03 9.47
N PHE A 190 -1.49 4.06 9.47
CA PHE A 190 -0.25 4.20 10.21
C PHE A 190 0.96 3.90 9.33
N ASN A 191 2.03 4.65 9.58
CA ASN A 191 3.28 4.60 8.85
C ASN A 191 4.47 4.33 9.79
N ILE A 192 5.29 3.34 9.47
CA ILE A 192 6.53 3.03 10.20
C ILE A 192 7.69 3.16 9.23
N GLY A 193 8.40 4.29 9.28
CA GLY A 193 9.59 4.54 8.47
C GLY A 193 9.37 4.62 6.96
N GLY A 194 8.18 4.99 6.51
CA GLY A 194 7.90 5.35 5.13
C GLY A 194 7.88 6.86 4.94
N ALA A 195 7.87 7.34 3.71
CA ALA A 195 7.79 8.74 3.34
C ALA A 195 6.72 8.99 2.27
N ILE A 196 6.32 10.24 2.11
CA ILE A 196 5.43 10.69 1.04
C ILE A 196 6.26 11.10 -0.18
N GLY A 197 5.73 10.90 -1.36
CA GLY A 197 6.45 11.23 -2.60
C GLY A 197 6.56 12.73 -2.88
N ASP A 198 5.60 13.51 -2.42
CA ASP A 198 5.60 14.98 -2.44
C ASP A 198 4.72 15.51 -1.33
N SER A 199 5.11 16.65 -0.70
CA SER A 199 4.30 17.28 0.34
C SER A 199 2.99 17.87 -0.19
N SER A 200 2.90 18.15 -1.48
CA SER A 200 1.67 18.62 -2.13
C SER A 200 0.57 17.55 -2.24
N TRP A 201 0.89 16.29 -1.95
CA TRP A 201 -0.11 15.22 -1.88
C TRP A 201 -0.97 15.27 -0.62
N MET A 202 -0.54 16.05 0.39
CA MET A 202 -1.26 16.14 1.68
C MET A 202 -2.30 17.26 1.62
N ASP A 203 -3.58 16.87 1.64
CA ASP A 203 -4.71 17.79 1.62
C ASP A 203 -5.42 17.88 2.99
N GLN A 204 -6.16 18.97 3.15
CA GLN A 204 -6.99 19.14 4.35
C GLN A 204 -8.20 18.20 4.29
N GLY A 205 -8.40 17.43 5.35
CA GLY A 205 -9.58 16.54 5.47
C GLY A 205 -9.29 15.08 5.17
N GLU A 206 -8.04 14.72 4.92
CA GLU A 206 -7.62 13.33 4.83
C GLU A 206 -7.83 12.56 6.14
N VAL A 207 -7.80 11.23 6.04
CA VAL A 207 -7.94 10.36 7.22
C VAL A 207 -6.78 10.58 8.20
N PRO A 208 -6.99 10.38 9.51
CA PRO A 208 -5.93 10.51 10.50
C PRO A 208 -4.72 9.64 10.19
N ILE A 209 -3.52 10.18 10.41
CA ILE A 209 -2.24 9.52 10.20
C ILE A 209 -1.52 9.36 11.53
N CYS A 210 -1.10 8.13 11.85
CA CYS A 210 -0.17 7.84 12.95
C CYS A 210 1.18 7.45 12.35
N ALA A 211 2.24 8.23 12.58
CA ALA A 211 3.56 7.96 12.02
C ALA A 211 4.60 7.75 13.12
N VAL A 212 5.47 6.76 12.89
CA VAL A 212 6.69 6.50 13.70
C VAL A 212 7.86 6.47 12.74
N HIS A 213 8.86 7.33 12.99
CA HIS A 213 10.02 7.46 12.11
C HIS A 213 11.32 7.64 12.91
N GLY A 214 12.37 6.98 12.48
CA GLY A 214 13.70 7.15 13.06
C GLY A 214 14.34 8.46 12.61
N VAL A 215 14.80 9.30 13.54
CA VAL A 215 15.44 10.60 13.21
C VAL A 215 16.70 10.43 12.35
N ASN A 216 17.38 9.28 12.50
CA ASN A 216 18.59 8.93 11.76
C ASN A 216 18.34 7.76 10.79
N ASP A 217 17.15 7.67 10.19
CA ASP A 217 16.82 6.63 9.23
C ASP A 217 17.75 6.74 8.02
N PRO A 218 18.53 5.69 7.68
CA PRO A 218 19.49 5.75 6.58
C PRO A 218 18.85 5.57 5.19
N PHE A 219 17.55 5.18 5.14
CA PHE A 219 16.85 4.88 3.90
C PHE A 219 15.80 5.93 3.53
N ALA A 220 15.02 6.35 4.52
CA ALA A 220 13.99 7.38 4.34
C ALA A 220 14.33 8.56 5.26
N PRO A 221 14.77 9.71 4.75
CA PRO A 221 15.09 10.88 5.57
C PRO A 221 13.89 11.29 6.45
N TYR A 222 14.18 11.70 7.70
CA TYR A 222 13.15 12.20 8.61
C TYR A 222 12.49 13.49 8.13
N GLY A 223 13.27 14.33 7.43
CA GLY A 223 12.78 15.53 6.75
C GLY A 223 12.78 15.36 5.23
N ASP A 224 12.99 16.43 4.51
CA ASP A 224 13.12 16.40 3.05
C ASP A 224 14.43 15.73 2.62
N GLY A 225 14.37 14.89 1.60
CA GLY A 225 15.55 14.21 1.09
C GLY A 225 15.25 13.33 -0.11
N THR A 226 16.33 12.76 -0.67
CA THR A 226 16.24 11.77 -1.75
C THR A 226 16.16 10.37 -1.15
N VAL A 227 15.28 9.55 -1.68
CA VAL A 227 15.06 8.15 -1.30
C VAL A 227 15.51 7.24 -2.42
#